data_2675e5a6a991d93ef26944fa0a3f78e2
#
_entry.id   2675e5a6a991d93ef26944fa0a3f78e2
#
_cell.length_a   1.000
_cell.length_b   1.000
_cell.length_c   1.000
_cell.angle_alpha   90.00
_cell.angle_beta   90.00
_cell.angle_gamma   90.00
#
_symmetry.space_group_name_H-M   'P 1'
#
loop_
_entity.id
_entity.type
_entity.pdbx_description
1 polymer ?
#
loop_
_entity_poly.entity_id
_entity_poly.type
_entity_poly.pdbx_seq_one_letter_code
_entity_poly.pdbx_strand_id
1 'polypeptide(L)'
;MADGTKIEWTDATWNPVTGCSVVSPGCTNCYAMKLAGTRLNSHPSREGLTRDTKGGPVWTGEVRFNPQWLDEPLRWRKPRMIFVCAHGDLFAEGVPDEWIDQVFAIMSQAPQHTFQVLTKRPERMRSYLTRPRLEHHLVNALLPLTFPMPEPGRWPHRPLPNVWLGVSVEDQKRAAERIPILLDTPAAIRWISAEPLLGPVDLTRIDQPNGGFGPYWINALKAGESGWFADEAATVRTEPDPLAFSGLASLDWIVAGGESGSDARPMHPVWARSLRDQCAAAGVPFLFKQWGSWKPICEMPAHEVNGCYRSNRKACADEDQAIIDEMHGTTCLVEQTVLHHDASRHDYLSPGAFADRHSMTMYNIGKKAAGRLLDGDEHNGFPNRKTRPQAGGELSDV
;
A
#
# COMPACT_ATOMS: atom_id res chain seq x y z
N MET A 1 2.34 20.79 9.18
CA MET A 1 2.41 19.33 9.10
C MET A 1 2.38 18.73 10.48
N ALA A 2 1.92 17.50 10.65
CA ALA A 2 1.80 16.92 11.97
C ALA A 2 3.11 16.27 12.38
N ASP A 3 3.71 16.77 13.44
CA ASP A 3 4.67 16.05 14.23
C ASP A 3 3.90 14.92 14.95
N GLY A 4 4.00 13.70 14.39
CA GLY A 4 3.17 12.57 14.79
C GLY A 4 2.03 12.30 13.78
N THR A 5 1.83 11.06 13.45
CA THR A 5 0.76 10.57 12.57
C THR A 5 0.04 9.39 13.22
N LYS A 6 -1.20 9.14 12.78
CA LYS A 6 -1.96 7.94 13.17
C LYS A 6 -1.77 6.78 12.18
N ILE A 7 -0.78 6.88 11.30
CA ILE A 7 -0.43 5.81 10.36
C ILE A 7 0.50 4.87 11.10
N GLU A 8 0.13 3.63 11.24
CA GLU A 8 0.74 2.64 12.11
C GLU A 8 2.19 2.28 11.74
N TRP A 9 2.58 2.52 10.50
CA TRP A 9 3.89 2.13 9.97
C TRP A 9 4.86 3.31 9.73
N THR A 10 4.53 4.52 10.20
CA THR A 10 5.37 5.72 10.02
C THR A 10 5.24 6.67 11.20
N ASP A 11 6.28 7.46 11.50
CA ASP A 11 6.29 8.41 12.62
C ASP A 11 5.79 9.79 12.22
N ALA A 12 5.99 10.16 10.95
CA ALA A 12 5.63 11.48 10.44
C ALA A 12 5.21 11.42 8.96
N THR A 13 4.55 12.47 8.49
CA THR A 13 4.27 12.68 7.07
C THR A 13 4.95 13.95 6.58
N TRP A 14 5.53 13.90 5.39
CA TRP A 14 6.16 15.02 4.73
C TRP A 14 5.57 15.19 3.32
N ASN A 15 5.00 16.37 3.03
CA ASN A 15 4.21 16.59 1.82
C ASN A 15 4.76 17.75 0.97
N PRO A 16 6.00 17.67 0.46
CA PRO A 16 6.56 18.68 -0.43
C PRO A 16 5.77 18.80 -1.75
N VAL A 17 5.11 17.72 -2.16
CA VAL A 17 4.17 17.70 -3.28
C VAL A 17 2.79 17.23 -2.81
N THR A 18 1.75 17.87 -3.32
CA THR A 18 0.34 17.54 -3.05
C THR A 18 -0.45 17.55 -4.35
N GLY A 19 -1.57 16.81 -4.38
CA GLY A 19 -2.35 16.58 -5.59
C GLY A 19 -1.96 15.28 -6.28
N CYS A 20 -2.87 14.78 -7.11
CA CYS A 20 -2.74 13.49 -7.78
C CYS A 20 -3.77 13.36 -8.91
N SER A 21 -3.77 12.22 -9.62
CA SER A 21 -4.81 11.77 -10.52
C SER A 21 -5.29 10.37 -10.16
N VAL A 22 -6.52 10.02 -10.56
CA VAL A 22 -7.11 8.69 -10.34
C VAL A 22 -6.59 7.72 -11.41
N VAL A 23 -6.00 6.59 -11.00
CA VAL A 23 -5.41 5.61 -11.93
C VAL A 23 -5.85 4.17 -11.69
N SER A 24 -6.48 3.86 -10.55
CA SER A 24 -6.88 2.49 -10.23
C SER A 24 -8.08 2.45 -9.28
N PRO A 25 -8.71 1.30 -9.09
CA PRO A 25 -9.82 1.14 -8.12
C PRO A 25 -9.48 1.57 -6.70
N GLY A 26 -8.21 1.46 -6.28
CA GLY A 26 -7.75 1.94 -4.97
C GLY A 26 -7.77 3.46 -4.81
N CYS A 27 -8.00 4.21 -5.89
CA CYS A 27 -8.15 5.68 -5.83
C CYS A 27 -9.59 6.13 -5.56
N THR A 28 -10.61 5.24 -5.70
CA THR A 28 -12.03 5.61 -5.61
C THR A 28 -12.36 6.29 -4.29
N ASN A 29 -11.93 5.72 -3.17
CA ASN A 29 -12.19 6.25 -1.82
C ASN A 29 -10.94 6.85 -1.17
N CYS A 30 -10.03 7.43 -1.98
CA CYS A 30 -8.76 7.97 -1.51
C CYS A 30 -8.97 9.01 -0.39
N TYR A 31 -8.39 8.75 0.79
CA TYR A 31 -8.51 9.63 1.95
C TYR A 31 -7.91 11.02 1.70
N ALA A 32 -6.80 11.08 0.95
CA ALA A 32 -6.12 12.34 0.63
C ALA A 32 -6.98 13.21 -0.29
N MET A 33 -7.65 12.59 -1.27
CA MET A 33 -8.60 13.23 -2.17
C MET A 33 -9.82 13.76 -1.42
N LYS A 34 -10.43 12.93 -0.55
CA LYS A 34 -11.55 13.35 0.30
C LYS A 34 -11.17 14.50 1.23
N LEU A 35 -9.99 14.45 1.85
CA LEU A 35 -9.49 15.54 2.70
C LEU A 35 -9.25 16.84 1.91
N ALA A 36 -8.65 16.77 0.74
CA ALA A 36 -8.38 17.93 -0.11
C ALA A 36 -9.68 18.60 -0.59
N GLY A 37 -10.70 17.82 -0.92
CA GLY A 37 -11.99 18.36 -1.36
C GLY A 37 -12.98 18.73 -0.25
N THR A 38 -12.65 18.45 1.02
CA THR A 38 -13.55 18.76 2.15
C THR A 38 -12.85 19.66 3.17
N ARG A 39 -12.31 19.09 4.24
CA ARG A 39 -11.73 19.84 5.39
C ARG A 39 -10.55 20.73 5.02
N LEU A 40 -9.80 20.41 3.96
CA LEU A 40 -8.62 21.15 3.52
C LEU A 40 -8.82 21.88 2.19
N ASN A 41 -10.04 21.99 1.68
CA ASN A 41 -10.34 22.55 0.36
C ASN A 41 -9.90 24.03 0.21
N SER A 42 -9.93 24.80 1.28
CA SER A 42 -9.46 26.20 1.31
C SER A 42 -8.01 26.38 1.74
N HIS A 43 -7.30 25.27 2.08
CA HIS A 43 -5.89 25.37 2.46
C HIS A 43 -5.02 25.61 1.21
N PRO A 44 -4.08 26.60 1.21
CA PRO A 44 -3.30 26.96 0.02
C PRO A 44 -2.61 25.79 -0.69
N SER A 45 -2.21 24.75 0.05
CA SER A 45 -1.58 23.55 -0.51
C SER A 45 -2.56 22.53 -1.10
N ARG A 46 -3.88 22.75 -1.03
CA ARG A 46 -4.95 21.84 -1.51
C ARG A 46 -5.97 22.50 -2.41
N GLU A 47 -6.12 23.82 -2.31
CA GLU A 47 -7.08 24.60 -3.07
C GLU A 47 -6.95 24.33 -4.58
N GLY A 48 -8.06 24.00 -5.25
CA GLY A 48 -8.13 23.72 -6.68
C GLY A 48 -7.64 22.33 -7.10
N LEU A 49 -7.11 21.49 -6.19
CA LEU A 49 -6.62 20.16 -6.54
C LEU A 49 -7.74 19.12 -6.72
N THR A 50 -8.95 19.43 -6.29
CA THR A 50 -10.12 18.57 -6.46
C THR A 50 -11.29 19.34 -7.09
N ARG A 51 -12.17 18.63 -7.75
CA ARG A 51 -13.48 19.11 -8.21
C ARG A 51 -14.58 18.29 -7.56
N ASP A 52 -15.70 18.93 -7.26
CA ASP A 52 -16.88 18.26 -6.71
C ASP A 52 -17.60 17.46 -7.77
N THR A 53 -18.05 16.27 -7.40
CA THR A 53 -18.90 15.39 -8.21
C THR A 53 -20.05 14.85 -7.35
N LYS A 54 -21.05 14.20 -7.98
CA LYS A 54 -22.13 13.52 -7.25
C LYS A 54 -21.63 12.44 -6.28
N GLY A 55 -20.47 11.83 -6.58
CA GLY A 55 -19.83 10.82 -5.74
C GLY A 55 -18.79 11.40 -4.75
N GLY A 56 -18.76 12.73 -4.56
CA GLY A 56 -17.76 13.41 -3.73
C GLY A 56 -16.62 14.03 -4.53
N PRO A 57 -15.60 14.57 -3.84
CA PRO A 57 -14.48 15.23 -4.49
C PRO A 57 -13.61 14.24 -5.27
N VAL A 58 -13.16 14.66 -6.46
CA VAL A 58 -12.26 13.89 -7.33
C VAL A 58 -11.06 14.76 -7.72
N TRP A 59 -9.85 14.16 -7.72
CA TRP A 59 -8.63 14.83 -8.18
C TRP A 59 -8.78 15.43 -9.57
N THR A 60 -8.28 16.64 -9.77
CA THR A 60 -8.25 17.31 -11.09
C THR A 60 -7.09 16.84 -11.97
N GLY A 61 -6.08 16.20 -11.38
CA GLY A 61 -4.79 15.93 -12.01
C GLY A 61 -3.75 17.02 -11.73
N GLU A 62 -4.19 18.15 -11.19
CA GLU A 62 -3.28 19.22 -10.77
C GLU A 62 -2.42 18.79 -9.58
N VAL A 63 -1.18 19.25 -9.57
CA VAL A 63 -0.21 19.03 -8.50
C VAL A 63 0.33 20.37 -8.02
N ARG A 64 0.77 20.41 -6.76
CA ARG A 64 1.34 21.62 -6.18
C ARG A 64 2.60 21.32 -5.41
N PHE A 65 3.65 22.10 -5.68
CA PHE A 65 4.88 22.11 -4.90
C PHE A 65 4.70 23.01 -3.69
N ASN A 66 5.19 22.57 -2.53
CA ASN A 66 5.11 23.27 -1.25
C ASN A 66 6.52 23.57 -0.72
N PRO A 67 7.23 24.56 -1.27
CA PRO A 67 8.63 24.83 -0.95
C PRO A 67 8.85 25.16 0.53
N GLN A 68 7.84 25.72 1.21
CA GLN A 68 7.88 26.03 2.64
C GLN A 68 8.01 24.81 3.55
N TRP A 69 7.78 23.60 3.03
CA TRP A 69 7.90 22.33 3.77
C TRP A 69 9.09 21.50 3.32
N LEU A 70 9.82 21.95 2.28
CA LEU A 70 10.83 21.15 1.64
C LEU A 70 11.96 20.75 2.60
N ASP A 71 12.42 21.69 3.44
CA ASP A 71 13.54 21.52 4.34
C ASP A 71 13.15 20.96 5.75
N GLU A 72 11.89 20.64 5.98
CA GLU A 72 11.44 20.16 7.29
C GLU A 72 12.20 18.93 7.81
N PRO A 73 12.49 17.91 7.01
CA PRO A 73 13.24 16.74 7.49
C PRO A 73 14.63 17.10 8.03
N LEU A 74 15.26 18.14 7.51
CA LEU A 74 16.59 18.59 7.96
C LEU A 74 16.56 19.23 9.35
N ARG A 75 15.38 19.73 9.77
CA ARG A 75 15.17 20.36 11.10
C ARG A 75 14.84 19.35 12.18
N TRP A 76 14.45 18.11 11.81
CA TRP A 76 14.12 17.05 12.76
C TRP A 76 15.39 16.38 13.28
N ARG A 77 15.66 16.52 14.57
CA ARG A 77 16.88 15.97 15.19
C ARG A 77 16.82 14.47 15.50
N LYS A 78 15.62 13.98 15.88
CA LYS A 78 15.43 12.55 16.21
C LYS A 78 15.19 11.75 14.95
N PRO A 79 15.81 10.56 14.79
CA PRO A 79 15.50 9.64 13.70
C PRO A 79 14.00 9.35 13.61
N ARG A 80 13.46 9.33 12.39
CA ARG A 80 12.04 9.09 12.10
C ARG A 80 11.86 8.24 10.87
N MET A 81 10.78 7.47 10.83
CA MET A 81 10.19 6.97 9.59
C MET A 81 9.23 8.03 9.06
N ILE A 82 9.40 8.41 7.79
CA ILE A 82 8.70 9.55 7.19
C ILE A 82 7.99 9.09 5.93
N PHE A 83 6.66 9.15 5.92
CA PHE A 83 5.87 8.90 4.71
C PHE A 83 5.87 10.13 3.81
N VAL A 84 6.45 9.98 2.62
CA VAL A 84 6.61 11.06 1.65
C VAL A 84 5.36 11.20 0.79
N CYS A 85 4.86 12.43 0.65
CA CYS A 85 3.69 12.78 -0.16
C CYS A 85 2.42 11.98 0.21
N ALA A 86 2.15 11.83 1.53
CA ALA A 86 0.93 11.18 2.02
C ALA A 86 -0.38 11.79 1.46
N HIS A 87 -0.34 13.04 0.95
CA HIS A 87 -1.46 13.76 0.35
C HIS A 87 -1.27 14.03 -1.15
N GLY A 88 -0.56 13.17 -1.82
CA GLY A 88 -0.27 13.24 -3.25
C GLY A 88 0.42 11.97 -3.73
N ASP A 89 1.08 12.06 -4.88
CA ASP A 89 1.99 11.03 -5.39
C ASP A 89 3.20 11.75 -5.98
N LEU A 90 4.39 11.46 -5.48
CA LEU A 90 5.63 12.11 -5.91
C LEU A 90 5.92 11.88 -7.40
N PHE A 91 5.42 10.77 -7.94
CA PHE A 91 5.60 10.39 -9.35
C PHE A 91 4.33 10.61 -10.19
N ALA A 92 3.37 11.43 -9.72
CA ALA A 92 2.22 11.81 -10.53
C ALA A 92 2.65 12.50 -11.83
N GLU A 93 1.87 12.36 -12.88
CA GLU A 93 2.19 12.80 -14.25
C GLU A 93 2.50 14.30 -14.34
N GLY A 94 1.83 15.10 -13.50
CA GLY A 94 2.03 16.56 -13.44
C GLY A 94 3.24 17.02 -12.63
N VAL A 95 3.98 16.13 -11.95
CA VAL A 95 5.14 16.49 -11.12
C VAL A 95 6.39 16.60 -11.99
N PRO A 96 7.01 17.81 -12.13
CA PRO A 96 8.25 17.96 -12.87
C PRO A 96 9.42 17.24 -12.21
N ASP A 97 10.40 16.78 -12.98
CA ASP A 97 11.58 16.09 -12.45
C ASP A 97 12.38 16.97 -11.48
N GLU A 98 12.40 18.29 -11.71
CA GLU A 98 13.07 19.25 -10.84
C GLU A 98 12.52 19.27 -9.41
N TRP A 99 11.21 19.02 -9.23
CA TRP A 99 10.60 18.89 -7.90
C TRP A 99 11.02 17.58 -7.23
N ILE A 100 11.05 16.50 -8.02
CA ILE A 100 11.50 15.19 -7.53
C ILE A 100 12.98 15.28 -7.12
N ASP A 101 13.81 15.99 -7.92
CA ASP A 101 15.24 16.24 -7.62
C ASP A 101 15.42 16.91 -6.25
N GLN A 102 14.65 17.97 -5.98
CA GLN A 102 14.70 18.66 -4.70
C GLN A 102 14.30 17.75 -3.53
N VAL A 103 13.25 16.95 -3.70
CA VAL A 103 12.80 16.00 -2.68
C VAL A 103 13.86 14.93 -2.40
N PHE A 104 14.43 14.31 -3.44
CA PHE A 104 15.49 13.31 -3.28
C PHE A 104 16.79 13.92 -2.73
N ALA A 105 17.12 15.14 -3.13
CA ALA A 105 18.24 15.88 -2.60
C ALA A 105 18.13 16.09 -1.09
N ILE A 106 16.95 16.51 -0.59
CA ILE A 106 16.68 16.62 0.86
C ILE A 106 16.77 15.26 1.56
N MET A 107 16.20 14.21 0.98
CA MET A 107 16.28 12.86 1.57
C MET A 107 17.75 12.40 1.71
N SER A 108 18.61 12.75 0.75
CA SER A 108 20.04 12.42 0.80
C SER A 108 20.80 13.16 1.91
N GLN A 109 20.33 14.36 2.28
CA GLN A 109 20.95 15.18 3.34
C GLN A 109 20.43 14.87 4.74
N ALA A 110 19.44 13.99 4.86
CA ALA A 110 18.85 13.58 6.13
C ALA A 110 19.00 12.05 6.37
N PRO A 111 20.24 11.52 6.40
CA PRO A 111 20.50 10.08 6.48
C PRO A 111 20.04 9.45 7.81
N GLN A 112 19.78 10.27 8.84
CA GLN A 112 19.22 9.80 10.13
C GLN A 112 17.77 9.36 10.03
N HIS A 113 17.03 9.81 9.00
CA HIS A 113 15.64 9.44 8.78
C HIS A 113 15.51 8.28 7.78
N THR A 114 14.40 7.57 7.84
CA THR A 114 13.97 6.63 6.80
C THR A 114 12.80 7.24 6.05
N PHE A 115 12.92 7.38 4.74
CA PHE A 115 11.87 7.93 3.89
C PHE A 115 11.14 6.80 3.17
N GLN A 116 9.82 6.75 3.37
CA GLN A 116 8.93 5.77 2.76
C GLN A 116 8.19 6.44 1.61
N VAL A 117 8.62 6.15 0.39
CA VAL A 117 8.01 6.67 -0.85
C VAL A 117 7.08 5.61 -1.40
N LEU A 118 5.82 5.99 -1.66
CA LEU A 118 4.79 5.09 -2.19
C LEU A 118 4.16 5.71 -3.42
N THR A 119 4.04 4.92 -4.49
CA THR A 119 3.44 5.39 -5.74
C THR A 119 2.53 4.34 -6.39
N LYS A 120 1.64 4.81 -7.26
CA LYS A 120 0.88 3.99 -8.22
C LYS A 120 1.43 4.12 -9.66
N ARG A 121 2.60 4.75 -9.83
CA ARG A 121 3.29 5.01 -11.10
C ARG A 121 4.70 4.42 -11.10
N PRO A 122 4.84 3.09 -11.06
CA PRO A 122 6.14 2.44 -10.97
C PRO A 122 7.02 2.72 -12.19
N GLU A 123 6.44 2.87 -13.39
CA GLU A 123 7.18 3.18 -14.61
C GLU A 123 7.88 4.54 -14.50
N ARG A 124 7.14 5.55 -14.01
CA ARG A 124 7.69 6.90 -13.81
C ARG A 124 8.79 6.89 -12.75
N MET A 125 8.56 6.17 -11.64
CA MET A 125 9.56 6.01 -10.57
C MET A 125 10.83 5.36 -11.09
N ARG A 126 10.71 4.25 -11.84
CA ARG A 126 11.86 3.56 -12.44
C ARG A 126 12.60 4.47 -13.44
N SER A 127 11.86 5.08 -14.38
CA SER A 127 12.43 5.99 -15.37
C SER A 127 13.23 7.12 -14.72
N TYR A 128 12.67 7.74 -13.68
CA TYR A 128 13.36 8.79 -12.92
C TYR A 128 14.65 8.28 -12.26
N LEU A 129 14.58 7.13 -11.58
CA LEU A 129 15.71 6.60 -10.79
C LEU A 129 16.81 5.97 -11.66
N THR A 130 16.51 5.59 -12.90
CA THR A 130 17.49 5.02 -13.84
C THR A 130 18.04 6.04 -14.84
N ARG A 131 17.57 7.29 -14.79
CA ARG A 131 18.04 8.33 -15.72
C ARG A 131 19.53 8.61 -15.58
N PRO A 132 20.22 8.94 -16.68
CA PRO A 132 21.64 9.27 -16.65
C PRO A 132 21.94 10.47 -15.75
N ARG A 133 23.09 10.44 -15.06
CA ARG A 133 23.60 11.54 -14.24
C ARG A 133 22.63 12.03 -13.14
N LEU A 134 21.77 11.16 -12.60
CA LEU A 134 20.85 11.53 -11.53
C LEU A 134 21.57 12.23 -10.37
N GLU A 135 22.78 11.79 -10.02
CA GLU A 135 23.58 12.42 -8.94
C GLU A 135 23.86 13.89 -9.22
N HIS A 136 24.16 14.26 -10.46
CA HIS A 136 24.39 15.66 -10.83
C HIS A 136 23.11 16.50 -10.70
N HIS A 137 21.96 15.93 -11.04
CA HIS A 137 20.67 16.61 -10.85
C HIS A 137 20.38 16.85 -9.37
N LEU A 138 20.62 15.85 -8.50
CA LEU A 138 20.42 16.00 -7.05
C LEU A 138 21.35 17.04 -6.46
N VAL A 139 22.61 17.09 -6.92
CA VAL A 139 23.57 18.13 -6.51
C VAL A 139 23.11 19.51 -6.93
N ASN A 140 22.74 19.68 -8.19
CA ASN A 140 22.25 20.96 -8.69
C ASN A 140 20.97 21.43 -7.95
N ALA A 141 20.13 20.50 -7.53
CA ALA A 141 18.95 20.80 -6.74
C ALA A 141 19.28 21.29 -5.31
N LEU A 142 20.48 20.98 -4.78
CA LEU A 142 20.95 21.50 -3.49
C LEU A 142 21.52 22.92 -3.59
N LEU A 143 22.04 23.32 -4.74
CA LEU A 143 22.73 24.62 -4.90
C LEU A 143 21.87 25.85 -4.48
N PRO A 144 20.58 25.93 -4.79
CA PRO A 144 19.73 27.04 -4.34
C PRO A 144 19.36 26.98 -2.86
N LEU A 145 19.55 25.83 -2.24
CA LEU A 145 19.23 25.62 -0.84
C LEU A 145 20.46 26.04 -0.01
N THR A 146 20.30 26.94 0.92
CA THR A 146 21.38 27.50 1.78
C THR A 146 21.90 26.49 2.82
N PHE A 147 22.16 25.24 2.39
CA PHE A 147 22.69 24.18 3.24
C PHE A 147 24.17 23.93 2.96
N PRO A 148 24.92 23.42 3.95
CA PRO A 148 26.28 22.95 3.70
C PRO A 148 26.28 21.90 2.59
N MET A 149 26.99 22.13 1.52
CA MET A 149 27.20 21.15 0.46
C MET A 149 27.84 19.89 1.06
N PRO A 150 27.45 18.67 0.61
CA PRO A 150 28.19 17.48 0.99
C PRO A 150 29.65 17.63 0.63
N GLU A 151 30.56 17.16 1.49
CA GLU A 151 31.98 17.13 1.16
C GLU A 151 32.22 16.36 -0.14
N PRO A 152 33.18 16.81 -0.98
CA PRO A 152 33.56 16.08 -2.19
C PRO A 152 33.91 14.63 -1.84
N GLY A 153 33.25 13.68 -2.53
CA GLY A 153 33.40 12.24 -2.27
C GLY A 153 32.33 11.64 -1.34
N ARG A 154 31.47 12.43 -0.68
CA ARG A 154 30.28 11.96 0.07
C ARG A 154 29.01 12.10 -0.73
N TRP A 155 29.06 11.86 -2.01
CA TRP A 155 27.85 11.83 -2.84
C TRP A 155 26.94 10.68 -2.42
N PRO A 156 25.63 10.90 -2.43
CA PRO A 156 24.71 9.81 -2.08
C PRO A 156 24.91 8.64 -3.04
N HIS A 157 25.37 7.52 -2.47
CA HIS A 157 25.42 6.26 -3.21
C HIS A 157 24.00 5.89 -3.68
N ARG A 158 23.86 5.43 -4.91
CA ARG A 158 22.59 4.90 -5.40
C ARG A 158 22.53 3.39 -5.22
N PRO A 159 21.40 2.87 -4.79
CA PRO A 159 20.22 3.58 -4.26
C PRO A 159 20.51 4.22 -2.89
N LEU A 160 19.78 5.31 -2.56
CA LEU A 160 19.87 5.96 -1.25
C LEU A 160 19.48 4.95 -0.15
N PRO A 161 20.36 4.66 0.83
CA PRO A 161 20.13 3.59 1.81
C PRO A 161 18.97 3.88 2.77
N ASN A 162 18.61 5.15 2.91
CA ASN A 162 17.54 5.63 3.78
C ASN A 162 16.21 5.90 3.04
N VAL A 163 16.11 5.56 1.75
CA VAL A 163 14.90 5.71 0.95
C VAL A 163 14.34 4.33 0.58
N TRP A 164 13.14 4.07 1.06
CA TRP A 164 12.39 2.85 0.80
C TRP A 164 11.37 3.14 -0.30
N LEU A 165 11.41 2.37 -1.37
CA LEU A 165 10.52 2.54 -2.51
C LEU A 165 9.41 1.50 -2.50
N GLY A 166 8.18 1.96 -2.66
CA GLY A 166 7.02 1.09 -2.63
C GLY A 166 5.99 1.41 -3.71
N VAL A 167 5.17 0.40 -3.99
CA VAL A 167 3.99 0.54 -4.85
C VAL A 167 2.73 0.08 -4.12
N SER A 168 1.60 0.73 -4.42
CA SER A 168 0.31 0.25 -3.92
C SER A 168 -0.16 -0.92 -4.78
N VAL A 169 -0.79 -1.92 -4.13
CA VAL A 169 -1.32 -3.13 -4.78
C VAL A 169 -2.69 -3.43 -4.21
N GLU A 170 -3.74 -3.24 -4.99
CA GLU A 170 -5.11 -3.44 -4.54
C GLU A 170 -5.64 -4.85 -4.81
N ASP A 171 -5.13 -5.51 -5.82
CA ASP A 171 -5.56 -6.81 -6.34
C ASP A 171 -4.44 -7.48 -7.17
N GLN A 172 -4.66 -8.72 -7.64
CA GLN A 172 -3.68 -9.47 -8.43
C GLN A 172 -3.29 -8.77 -9.72
N LYS A 173 -4.24 -8.08 -10.38
CA LYS A 173 -3.95 -7.34 -11.61
C LYS A 173 -2.94 -6.21 -11.34
N ARG A 174 -3.09 -5.47 -10.23
CA ARG A 174 -2.15 -4.39 -9.86
C ARG A 174 -0.84 -4.94 -9.35
N ALA A 175 -0.84 -6.13 -8.74
CA ALA A 175 0.40 -6.84 -8.43
C ALA A 175 1.19 -7.15 -9.70
N ALA A 176 0.54 -7.74 -10.71
CA ALA A 176 1.17 -8.08 -11.99
C ALA A 176 1.65 -6.85 -12.79
N GLU A 177 0.92 -5.73 -12.73
CA GLU A 177 1.29 -4.49 -13.40
C GLU A 177 2.49 -3.78 -12.72
N ARG A 178 2.55 -3.77 -11.38
CA ARG A 178 3.43 -2.83 -10.65
C ARG A 178 4.64 -3.48 -9.99
N ILE A 179 4.50 -4.70 -9.49
CA ILE A 179 5.59 -5.35 -8.74
C ILE A 179 6.81 -5.65 -9.62
N PRO A 180 6.69 -6.20 -10.84
CA PRO A 180 7.86 -6.47 -11.68
C PRO A 180 8.70 -5.22 -11.94
N ILE A 181 8.04 -4.07 -12.16
CA ILE A 181 8.71 -2.78 -12.37
C ILE A 181 9.41 -2.31 -11.09
N LEU A 182 8.78 -2.50 -9.93
CA LEU A 182 9.42 -2.19 -8.64
C LEU A 182 10.66 -3.06 -8.40
N LEU A 183 10.59 -4.35 -8.72
CA LEU A 183 11.74 -5.27 -8.57
C LEU A 183 12.91 -4.88 -9.47
N ASP A 184 12.63 -4.32 -10.66
CA ASP A 184 13.64 -3.79 -11.61
C ASP A 184 14.11 -2.36 -11.25
N THR A 185 13.50 -1.71 -10.26
CA THR A 185 13.87 -0.36 -9.83
C THR A 185 15.01 -0.40 -8.80
N PRO A 186 16.08 0.40 -8.94
CA PRO A 186 17.13 0.51 -7.92
C PRO A 186 16.58 1.05 -6.60
N ALA A 187 16.55 0.20 -5.55
CA ALA A 187 16.03 0.56 -4.23
C ALA A 187 16.85 -0.10 -3.12
N ALA A 188 16.96 0.56 -1.96
CA ALA A 188 17.54 -0.03 -0.76
C ALA A 188 16.58 -1.05 -0.11
N ILE A 189 15.32 -0.69 -0.04
CA ILE A 189 14.19 -1.52 0.42
C ILE A 189 13.06 -1.37 -0.59
N ARG A 190 12.48 -2.50 -1.01
CA ARG A 190 11.30 -2.58 -1.88
C ARG A 190 10.11 -3.06 -1.09
N TRP A 191 9.01 -2.32 -1.12
CA TRP A 191 7.83 -2.69 -0.34
C TRP A 191 6.54 -2.49 -1.11
N ILE A 192 5.50 -3.18 -0.68
CA ILE A 192 4.16 -2.94 -1.19
C ILE A 192 3.22 -2.50 -0.07
N SER A 193 2.28 -1.62 -0.44
CA SER A 193 1.10 -1.31 0.34
C SER A 193 -0.11 -1.96 -0.34
N ALA A 194 -0.52 -3.11 0.17
CA ALA A 194 -1.76 -3.77 -0.23
C ALA A 194 -2.93 -3.09 0.51
N GLU A 195 -3.11 -1.79 0.20
CA GLU A 195 -4.12 -0.90 0.80
C GLU A 195 -4.72 0.07 -0.24
N PRO A 196 -6.04 0.04 -0.38
CA PRO A 196 -6.96 -0.95 0.17
C PRO A 196 -6.78 -2.30 -0.53
N LEU A 197 -6.82 -3.40 0.21
CA LEU A 197 -6.82 -4.74 -0.36
C LEU A 197 -8.25 -5.08 -0.80
N LEU A 198 -8.46 -5.19 -2.11
CA LEU A 198 -9.77 -5.31 -2.77
C LEU A 198 -10.00 -6.65 -3.46
N GLY A 199 -9.02 -7.51 -3.45
CA GLY A 199 -9.07 -8.85 -4.02
C GLY A 199 -7.90 -9.70 -3.51
N PRO A 200 -7.91 -11.01 -3.82
CA PRO A 200 -6.80 -11.89 -3.48
C PRO A 200 -5.53 -11.46 -4.21
N VAL A 201 -4.37 -11.63 -3.56
CA VAL A 201 -3.05 -11.39 -4.13
C VAL A 201 -2.13 -12.56 -3.81
N ASP A 202 -1.60 -13.18 -4.85
CA ASP A 202 -0.55 -14.19 -4.78
C ASP A 202 0.79 -13.56 -5.20
N LEU A 203 1.65 -13.33 -4.22
CA LEU A 203 3.00 -12.79 -4.42
C LEU A 203 4.03 -13.85 -4.81
N THR A 204 3.70 -15.12 -4.61
CA THR A 204 4.57 -16.25 -4.96
C THR A 204 4.50 -16.58 -6.46
N ARG A 205 3.43 -16.10 -7.12
CA ARG A 205 3.22 -16.30 -8.55
C ARG A 205 2.58 -15.07 -9.18
N ILE A 206 3.40 -14.23 -9.76
CA ILE A 206 2.97 -13.05 -10.53
C ILE A 206 3.17 -13.34 -12.01
N ASP A 207 2.08 -13.60 -12.71
CA ASP A 207 2.07 -13.95 -14.11
C ASP A 207 2.42 -12.75 -15.00
N GLN A 208 3.30 -12.97 -15.97
CA GLN A 208 3.75 -11.99 -16.93
C GLN A 208 3.44 -12.51 -18.34
N PRO A 209 2.49 -11.90 -19.07
CA PRO A 209 2.03 -12.43 -20.36
C PRO A 209 3.03 -12.27 -21.51
N ASN A 210 3.97 -11.32 -21.40
CA ASN A 210 4.83 -10.87 -22.50
C ASN A 210 6.33 -10.95 -22.12
N GLY A 211 6.87 -12.14 -21.98
CA GLY A 211 8.32 -12.33 -21.98
C GLY A 211 8.85 -12.47 -23.43
N GLY A 212 10.11 -12.09 -23.66
CA GLY A 212 10.74 -12.23 -24.99
C GLY A 212 10.76 -13.66 -25.54
N PHE A 213 10.47 -14.66 -24.70
CA PHE A 213 10.43 -16.09 -25.02
C PHE A 213 9.08 -16.75 -24.67
N GLY A 214 8.04 -15.97 -24.39
CA GLY A 214 6.71 -16.44 -24.01
C GLY A 214 6.25 -15.95 -22.64
N PRO A 215 5.04 -16.34 -22.18
CA PRO A 215 4.53 -15.98 -20.87
C PRO A 215 5.33 -16.68 -19.75
N TYR A 216 5.56 -15.95 -18.66
CA TYR A 216 6.32 -16.43 -17.51
C TYR A 216 5.71 -15.94 -16.19
N TRP A 217 6.17 -16.45 -15.08
CA TRP A 217 5.80 -15.98 -13.74
C TRP A 217 7.06 -15.68 -12.91
N ILE A 218 6.90 -14.83 -11.93
CA ILE A 218 7.94 -14.50 -10.94
C ILE A 218 7.41 -14.70 -9.53
N ASN A 219 8.30 -15.10 -8.62
CA ASN A 219 8.04 -15.03 -7.18
C ASN A 219 8.59 -13.72 -6.63
N ALA A 220 7.69 -12.82 -6.23
CA ALA A 220 8.08 -11.50 -5.74
C ALA A 220 8.73 -11.53 -4.35
N LEU A 221 8.58 -12.61 -3.59
CA LEU A 221 9.12 -12.78 -2.23
C LEU A 221 10.49 -13.44 -2.19
N LYS A 222 10.93 -14.03 -3.34
CA LYS A 222 12.22 -14.72 -3.43
C LYS A 222 12.98 -14.27 -4.67
N ALA A 223 14.14 -13.68 -4.44
CA ALA A 223 14.99 -13.18 -5.53
C ALA A 223 15.37 -14.28 -6.52
N GLY A 224 15.18 -14.00 -7.82
CA GLY A 224 15.55 -14.90 -8.91
C GLY A 224 14.64 -16.12 -9.10
N GLU A 225 13.59 -16.31 -8.29
CA GLU A 225 12.64 -17.43 -8.48
C GLU A 225 11.58 -17.05 -9.52
N SER A 226 11.56 -17.77 -10.64
CA SER A 226 10.67 -17.54 -11.77
C SER A 226 10.48 -18.83 -12.57
N GLY A 227 9.53 -18.87 -13.50
CA GLY A 227 9.34 -20.01 -14.40
C GLY A 227 8.52 -19.62 -15.63
N TRP A 228 8.58 -20.45 -16.64
CA TRP A 228 7.80 -20.32 -17.87
C TRP A 228 6.51 -21.12 -17.77
N PHE A 229 5.45 -20.64 -18.42
CA PHE A 229 4.26 -21.46 -18.64
C PHE A 229 4.58 -22.48 -19.72
N ALA A 230 4.30 -23.75 -19.44
CA ALA A 230 4.32 -24.76 -20.46
C ALA A 230 3.23 -24.44 -21.50
N ASP A 231 3.61 -24.24 -22.76
CA ASP A 231 2.66 -24.25 -23.86
C ASP A 231 2.06 -25.66 -23.95
N GLU A 232 0.74 -25.80 -24.07
CA GLU A 232 0.07 -27.11 -24.17
C GLU A 232 0.59 -27.95 -25.39
N ALA A 233 1.29 -27.29 -26.30
CA ALA A 233 1.92 -27.91 -27.48
C ALA A 233 3.43 -28.18 -27.34
N ALA A 234 4.10 -27.68 -26.30
CA ALA A 234 5.54 -27.85 -26.11
C ALA A 234 5.82 -28.79 -24.95
N THR A 235 6.46 -29.93 -25.28
CA THR A 235 7.00 -30.87 -24.30
C THR A 235 7.94 -30.15 -23.31
N VAL A 236 7.39 -29.83 -22.16
CA VAL A 236 8.03 -29.63 -20.86
C VAL A 236 9.34 -28.84 -20.80
N ARG A 237 9.28 -27.62 -20.27
CA ARG A 237 10.29 -27.15 -19.31
C ARG A 237 9.56 -26.56 -18.11
N THR A 238 9.41 -27.34 -17.05
CA THR A 238 8.85 -26.96 -15.75
C THR A 238 9.91 -26.45 -14.78
N GLU A 239 11.16 -26.30 -15.22
CA GLU A 239 12.24 -25.79 -14.39
C GLU A 239 12.46 -24.31 -14.67
N PRO A 240 12.64 -23.47 -13.60
CA PRO A 240 13.02 -22.08 -13.77
C PRO A 240 14.35 -22.03 -14.54
N ASP A 241 14.45 -21.13 -15.54
CA ASP A 241 15.76 -20.79 -16.10
C ASP A 241 16.49 -19.90 -15.09
N PRO A 242 17.47 -20.41 -14.34
CA PRO A 242 18.16 -19.64 -13.30
C PRO A 242 18.91 -18.44 -13.87
N LEU A 243 19.13 -18.37 -15.17
CA LEU A 243 19.93 -17.32 -15.81
C LEU A 243 19.07 -16.17 -16.33
N ALA A 244 17.81 -16.41 -16.69
CA ALA A 244 16.95 -15.39 -17.29
C ALA A 244 16.54 -14.29 -16.28
N PHE A 245 16.49 -14.62 -14.98
CA PHE A 245 16.01 -13.71 -13.93
C PHE A 245 16.91 -13.68 -12.69
N SER A 246 18.14 -14.15 -12.78
CA SER A 246 19.12 -14.20 -11.68
C SER A 246 19.43 -12.81 -11.05
N GLY A 247 19.07 -11.74 -11.73
CA GLY A 247 19.23 -10.35 -11.24
C GLY A 247 17.98 -9.72 -10.61
N LEU A 248 16.80 -10.40 -10.64
CA LEU A 248 15.60 -9.83 -10.03
C LEU A 248 15.72 -9.79 -8.50
N ALA A 249 15.45 -8.61 -7.95
CA ALA A 249 15.32 -8.44 -6.51
C ALA A 249 14.03 -9.09 -5.99
N SER A 250 13.87 -9.14 -4.66
CA SER A 250 12.62 -9.51 -3.99
C SER A 250 12.04 -8.33 -3.24
N LEU A 251 10.79 -8.47 -2.79
CA LEU A 251 10.15 -7.55 -1.85
C LEU A 251 10.77 -7.75 -0.46
N ASP A 252 11.02 -6.64 0.20
CA ASP A 252 11.60 -6.61 1.55
C ASP A 252 10.53 -6.37 2.64
N TRP A 253 9.31 -5.92 2.28
CA TRP A 253 8.26 -5.59 3.24
C TRP A 253 6.88 -5.54 2.59
N ILE A 254 5.89 -6.09 3.30
CA ILE A 254 4.49 -6.08 2.87
C ILE A 254 3.63 -5.44 3.97
N VAL A 255 2.87 -4.41 3.59
CA VAL A 255 1.85 -3.77 4.43
C VAL A 255 0.48 -4.10 3.84
N ALA A 256 -0.45 -4.61 4.64
CA ALA A 256 -1.80 -4.91 4.20
C ALA A 256 -2.85 -4.22 5.07
N GLY A 257 -3.96 -3.82 4.47
CA GLY A 257 -5.07 -3.23 5.21
C GLY A 257 -6.31 -2.94 4.37
N GLY A 258 -7.43 -2.86 5.09
CA GLY A 258 -8.74 -2.55 4.52
C GLY A 258 -9.00 -1.04 4.36
N GLU A 259 -10.01 -0.74 3.57
CA GLU A 259 -10.45 0.62 3.27
C GLU A 259 -11.21 1.25 4.43
N SER A 260 -10.97 2.54 4.68
CA SER A 260 -11.65 3.31 5.73
C SER A 260 -12.49 4.45 5.15
N GLY A 261 -13.55 4.81 5.83
CA GLY A 261 -14.45 5.91 5.45
C GLY A 261 -15.89 5.45 5.22
N SER A 262 -16.77 6.39 4.88
CA SER A 262 -18.22 6.13 4.70
C SER A 262 -18.50 5.13 3.58
N ASP A 263 -17.74 5.20 2.49
CA ASP A 263 -17.95 4.38 1.30
C ASP A 263 -16.93 3.23 1.19
N ALA A 264 -16.33 2.85 2.32
CA ALA A 264 -15.29 1.82 2.38
C ALA A 264 -15.83 0.48 1.86
N ARG A 265 -15.00 -0.20 1.08
CA ARG A 265 -15.24 -1.57 0.62
C ARG A 265 -14.68 -2.57 1.62
N PRO A 266 -15.36 -3.70 1.86
CA PRO A 266 -14.86 -4.73 2.76
C PRO A 266 -13.63 -5.44 2.20
N MET A 267 -12.78 -5.95 3.10
CA MET A 267 -11.63 -6.79 2.81
C MET A 267 -11.88 -8.19 3.32
N HIS A 268 -11.76 -9.21 2.46
CA HIS A 268 -11.98 -10.59 2.83
C HIS A 268 -10.83 -11.11 3.73
N PRO A 269 -11.12 -11.80 4.86
CA PRO A 269 -10.08 -12.22 5.80
C PRO A 269 -9.07 -13.21 5.20
N VAL A 270 -9.50 -14.05 4.26
CA VAL A 270 -8.59 -14.99 3.58
C VAL A 270 -7.51 -14.25 2.78
N TRP A 271 -7.78 -13.08 2.24
CA TRP A 271 -6.77 -12.31 1.49
C TRP A 271 -5.65 -11.82 2.39
N ALA A 272 -6.00 -11.25 3.55
CA ALA A 272 -5.01 -10.78 4.52
C ALA A 272 -4.20 -11.94 5.12
N ARG A 273 -4.88 -13.06 5.46
CA ARG A 273 -4.24 -14.28 5.95
C ARG A 273 -3.28 -14.88 4.92
N SER A 274 -3.71 -14.95 3.65
CA SER A 274 -2.86 -15.44 2.56
C SER A 274 -1.57 -14.62 2.43
N LEU A 275 -1.66 -13.28 2.44
CA LEU A 275 -0.47 -12.42 2.39
C LEU A 275 0.46 -12.65 3.59
N ARG A 276 -0.11 -12.74 4.81
CA ARG A 276 0.66 -13.06 6.03
C ARG A 276 1.41 -14.39 5.89
N ASP A 277 0.72 -15.41 5.44
CA ASP A 277 1.26 -16.78 5.37
C ASP A 277 2.33 -16.89 4.27
N GLN A 278 2.13 -16.25 3.11
CA GLN A 278 3.13 -16.14 2.05
C GLN A 278 4.40 -15.44 2.57
N CYS A 279 4.24 -14.34 3.30
CA CYS A 279 5.35 -13.60 3.90
C CYS A 279 6.10 -14.45 4.94
N ALA A 280 5.37 -15.15 5.80
CA ALA A 280 5.95 -16.04 6.81
C ALA A 280 6.77 -17.17 6.16
N ALA A 281 6.24 -17.80 5.10
CA ALA A 281 6.94 -18.86 4.37
C ALA A 281 8.22 -18.36 3.65
N ALA A 282 8.25 -17.08 3.26
CA ALA A 282 9.40 -16.48 2.59
C ALA A 282 10.35 -15.73 3.56
N GLY A 283 10.01 -15.61 4.84
CA GLY A 283 10.79 -14.83 5.82
C GLY A 283 10.74 -13.32 5.56
N VAL A 284 9.72 -12.81 4.86
CA VAL A 284 9.53 -11.39 4.57
C VAL A 284 8.68 -10.74 5.66
N PRO A 285 9.08 -9.60 6.24
CA PRO A 285 8.30 -8.88 7.22
C PRO A 285 6.91 -8.51 6.70
N PHE A 286 5.88 -8.76 7.52
CA PHE A 286 4.49 -8.45 7.25
C PHE A 286 3.92 -7.53 8.33
N LEU A 287 3.19 -6.48 7.90
CA LEU A 287 2.47 -5.58 8.79
C LEU A 287 0.99 -5.57 8.39
N PHE A 288 0.14 -5.94 9.34
CA PHE A 288 -1.30 -5.76 9.19
C PHE A 288 -1.72 -4.43 9.82
N LYS A 289 -2.09 -3.47 8.99
CA LYS A 289 -2.40 -2.13 9.46
C LYS A 289 -3.76 -2.05 10.15
N GLN A 290 -4.79 -2.59 9.50
CA GLN A 290 -6.18 -2.49 9.99
C GLN A 290 -7.17 -3.22 9.08
N TRP A 291 -8.36 -3.50 9.61
CA TRP A 291 -9.51 -3.98 8.84
C TRP A 291 -10.17 -2.88 8.00
N GLY A 292 -9.95 -1.61 8.32
CA GLY A 292 -10.68 -0.49 7.74
C GLY A 292 -12.02 -0.26 8.43
N SER A 293 -13.09 0.08 7.68
CA SER A 293 -14.43 0.27 8.28
C SER A 293 -15.20 -1.02 8.49
N TRP A 294 -14.81 -2.09 7.82
CA TRP A 294 -15.48 -3.39 7.85
C TRP A 294 -14.72 -4.39 8.69
N LYS A 295 -15.44 -5.19 9.48
CA LYS A 295 -14.88 -6.31 10.24
C LYS A 295 -15.57 -7.61 9.85
N PRO A 296 -14.83 -8.69 9.55
CA PRO A 296 -15.42 -9.99 9.24
C PRO A 296 -15.94 -10.65 10.52
N ILE A 297 -17.06 -11.38 10.42
CA ILE A 297 -17.70 -12.03 11.59
C ILE A 297 -16.74 -13.00 12.31
N CYS A 298 -15.82 -13.63 11.59
CA CYS A 298 -14.84 -14.55 12.19
C CYS A 298 -13.81 -13.86 13.10
N GLU A 299 -13.68 -12.54 13.04
CA GLU A 299 -12.82 -11.72 13.90
C GLU A 299 -13.63 -11.03 15.02
N MET A 300 -14.93 -11.30 15.11
CA MET A 300 -15.83 -10.65 16.07
C MET A 300 -16.21 -11.63 17.17
N PRO A 301 -15.96 -11.33 18.44
CA PRO A 301 -16.53 -12.11 19.53
C PRO A 301 -18.07 -11.95 19.58
N ALA A 302 -18.75 -12.90 20.17
CA ALA A 302 -20.21 -12.95 20.17
C ALA A 302 -20.89 -11.66 20.67
N HIS A 303 -20.30 -10.99 21.67
CA HIS A 303 -20.86 -9.74 22.19
C HIS A 303 -20.76 -8.58 21.19
N GLU A 304 -19.72 -8.51 20.34
CA GLU A 304 -19.61 -7.52 19.27
C GLU A 304 -20.67 -7.79 18.18
N VAL A 305 -20.84 -9.05 17.77
CA VAL A 305 -21.87 -9.45 16.82
C VAL A 305 -23.26 -9.08 17.35
N ASN A 306 -23.56 -9.47 18.59
CA ASN A 306 -24.83 -9.14 19.25
C ASN A 306 -25.07 -7.63 19.34
N GLY A 307 -23.99 -6.83 19.54
CA GLY A 307 -24.06 -5.36 19.55
C GLY A 307 -24.43 -4.74 18.20
N CYS A 308 -24.29 -5.49 17.11
CA CYS A 308 -24.74 -5.04 15.77
C CYS A 308 -26.26 -5.18 15.57
N TYR A 309 -26.97 -5.80 16.50
CA TYR A 309 -28.40 -6.08 16.39
C TYR A 309 -29.18 -5.44 17.53
N ARG A 310 -30.40 -5.01 17.22
CA ARG A 310 -31.42 -4.60 18.19
C ARG A 310 -32.60 -5.56 18.13
N SER A 311 -32.99 -6.08 19.29
CA SER A 311 -34.24 -6.83 19.39
C SER A 311 -35.45 -5.91 19.14
N ASN A 312 -36.34 -6.33 18.26
CA ASN A 312 -37.60 -5.65 18.03
C ASN A 312 -38.68 -6.11 19.02
N ARG A 313 -38.30 -6.94 20.00
CA ARG A 313 -39.25 -7.45 21.04
C ARG A 313 -40.00 -6.29 21.71
N LYS A 314 -41.31 -6.30 21.57
CA LYS A 314 -42.19 -5.82 22.61
C LYS A 314 -42.22 -6.91 23.69
N ALA A 315 -42.05 -6.52 24.95
CA ALA A 315 -42.16 -7.47 26.05
C ALA A 315 -43.47 -8.25 25.89
N CYS A 316 -43.39 -9.54 25.55
CA CYS A 316 -44.52 -10.40 25.32
C CYS A 316 -44.54 -11.45 26.42
N ALA A 317 -45.69 -11.63 27.05
CA ALA A 317 -45.93 -12.66 28.07
C ALA A 317 -46.20 -14.04 27.44
N ASP A 318 -46.27 -14.12 26.09
CA ASP A 318 -46.52 -15.33 25.33
C ASP A 318 -45.19 -15.95 24.89
N GLU A 319 -44.89 -17.17 25.36
CA GLU A 319 -43.64 -17.89 25.06
C GLU A 319 -43.52 -18.24 23.57
N ASP A 320 -44.63 -18.58 22.89
CA ASP A 320 -44.60 -18.88 21.45
C ASP A 320 -44.29 -17.63 20.62
N GLN A 321 -44.86 -16.49 20.99
CA GLN A 321 -44.55 -15.21 20.35
C GLN A 321 -43.10 -14.80 20.63
N ALA A 322 -42.55 -15.09 21.81
CA ALA A 322 -41.20 -14.85 22.15
C ALA A 322 -40.20 -15.63 21.25
N ILE A 323 -40.53 -16.89 20.91
CA ILE A 323 -39.76 -17.72 19.99
C ILE A 323 -39.82 -17.17 18.56
N ILE A 324 -41.01 -16.74 18.11
CA ILE A 324 -41.19 -16.12 16.78
C ILE A 324 -40.41 -14.82 16.69
N ASP A 325 -40.45 -14.01 17.74
CA ASP A 325 -39.68 -12.74 17.81
C ASP A 325 -38.18 -13.00 17.87
N GLU A 326 -37.73 -14.08 18.47
CA GLU A 326 -36.31 -14.49 18.48
C GLU A 326 -35.85 -14.91 17.09
N MET A 327 -36.68 -15.60 16.31
CA MET A 327 -36.37 -16.01 14.94
C MET A 327 -36.35 -14.84 13.92
N HIS A 328 -37.20 -13.82 14.12
CA HIS A 328 -37.45 -12.76 13.15
C HIS A 328 -37.35 -11.33 13.72
N GLY A 329 -37.14 -11.22 15.02
CA GLY A 329 -37.34 -9.98 15.78
C GLY A 329 -36.08 -9.10 15.94
N THR A 330 -35.04 -9.33 15.18
CA THR A 330 -33.82 -8.50 15.27
C THR A 330 -33.62 -7.65 14.02
N THR A 331 -33.21 -6.41 14.24
CA THR A 331 -32.78 -5.48 13.16
C THR A 331 -31.29 -5.24 13.23
N CYS A 332 -30.57 -5.48 12.14
CA CYS A 332 -29.17 -5.09 12.05
C CYS A 332 -29.05 -3.56 12.05
N LEU A 333 -28.23 -3.00 12.94
CA LEU A 333 -28.06 -1.56 13.14
C LEU A 333 -26.93 -0.98 12.30
N VAL A 334 -26.14 -1.82 11.65
CA VAL A 334 -24.99 -1.46 10.83
C VAL A 334 -25.14 -2.03 9.44
N GLU A 335 -24.45 -1.46 8.47
CA GLU A 335 -24.38 -2.03 7.12
C GLU A 335 -23.75 -3.42 7.17
N GLN A 336 -24.37 -4.37 6.50
CA GLN A 336 -23.97 -5.77 6.44
C GLN A 336 -23.91 -6.25 4.99
N THR A 337 -22.93 -7.06 4.66
CA THR A 337 -22.80 -7.69 3.34
C THR A 337 -22.13 -9.05 3.45
N VAL A 338 -22.36 -9.92 2.49
CA VAL A 338 -21.60 -11.15 2.33
C VAL A 338 -20.58 -10.94 1.22
N LEU A 339 -19.30 -11.16 1.54
CA LEU A 339 -18.20 -11.03 0.63
C LEU A 339 -17.69 -12.42 0.26
N HIS A 340 -17.55 -12.69 -1.04
CA HIS A 340 -16.95 -13.91 -1.55
C HIS A 340 -15.45 -13.73 -1.75
N HIS A 341 -14.75 -14.86 -1.90
CA HIS A 341 -13.30 -14.86 -2.12
C HIS A 341 -12.88 -14.12 -3.39
N ASP A 342 -13.71 -14.13 -4.43
CA ASP A 342 -13.50 -13.45 -5.72
C ASP A 342 -13.79 -11.95 -5.71
N ALA A 343 -14.08 -11.37 -4.53
CA ALA A 343 -14.48 -9.99 -4.30
C ALA A 343 -15.93 -9.63 -4.69
N SER A 344 -16.74 -10.58 -5.13
CA SER A 344 -18.17 -10.32 -5.35
C SER A 344 -18.89 -10.09 -4.01
N ARG A 345 -19.83 -9.12 -4.01
CA ARG A 345 -20.61 -8.73 -2.82
C ARG A 345 -22.07 -9.09 -3.02
N HIS A 346 -22.66 -9.61 -1.96
CA HIS A 346 -24.05 -10.02 -1.95
C HIS A 346 -24.77 -9.42 -0.75
N ASP A 347 -26.05 -9.09 -0.93
CA ASP A 347 -26.90 -8.82 0.21
C ASP A 347 -27.09 -10.09 1.04
N TYR A 348 -27.14 -9.96 2.34
CA TYR A 348 -27.19 -11.09 3.27
C TYR A 348 -28.33 -12.08 2.99
N LEU A 349 -29.48 -11.59 2.53
CA LEU A 349 -30.67 -12.39 2.21
C LEU A 349 -30.76 -12.78 0.72
N SER A 350 -29.80 -12.40 -0.11
CA SER A 350 -29.88 -12.71 -1.55
C SER A 350 -29.63 -14.20 -1.81
N PRO A 351 -30.32 -14.80 -2.79
CA PRO A 351 -30.00 -16.14 -3.26
C PRO A 351 -28.53 -16.22 -3.68
N GLY A 352 -27.80 -17.21 -3.19
CA GLY A 352 -26.38 -17.39 -3.53
C GLY A 352 -25.40 -16.63 -2.64
N ALA A 353 -25.84 -15.80 -1.69
CA ALA A 353 -24.96 -15.09 -0.76
C ALA A 353 -23.94 -16.02 -0.06
N PHE A 354 -24.32 -17.25 0.22
CA PHE A 354 -23.49 -18.28 0.86
C PHE A 354 -23.15 -19.45 -0.08
N ALA A 355 -23.18 -19.23 -1.38
CA ALA A 355 -22.85 -20.28 -2.37
C ALA A 355 -21.34 -20.57 -2.45
N ASP A 356 -20.50 -19.59 -2.17
CA ASP A 356 -19.06 -19.79 -2.03
C ASP A 356 -18.75 -20.35 -0.63
N ARG A 357 -17.98 -21.44 -0.55
CA ARG A 357 -17.54 -22.05 0.72
C ARG A 357 -16.71 -21.10 1.60
N HIS A 358 -16.14 -20.05 1.01
CA HIS A 358 -15.39 -19.01 1.69
C HIS A 358 -16.20 -17.72 1.89
N SER A 359 -17.52 -17.76 1.66
CA SER A 359 -18.38 -16.61 1.92
C SER A 359 -18.19 -16.07 3.34
N MET A 360 -18.03 -14.77 3.48
CA MET A 360 -17.77 -14.11 4.77
C MET A 360 -18.76 -12.98 5.01
N THR A 361 -19.47 -13.04 6.11
CA THR A 361 -20.31 -11.93 6.56
C THR A 361 -19.41 -10.81 7.09
N MET A 362 -19.63 -9.61 6.58
CA MET A 362 -18.89 -8.40 6.91
C MET A 362 -19.82 -7.37 7.54
N TYR A 363 -19.37 -6.69 8.59
CA TYR A 363 -20.10 -5.64 9.29
C TYR A 363 -19.34 -4.31 9.21
N ASN A 364 -19.99 -3.25 8.78
CA ASN A 364 -19.46 -1.90 8.78
C ASN A 364 -19.62 -1.26 10.16
N ILE A 365 -18.65 -1.49 11.04
CA ILE A 365 -18.66 -1.00 12.42
C ILE A 365 -17.71 0.20 12.61
N GLY A 366 -17.08 0.66 11.53
CA GLY A 366 -16.16 1.77 11.52
C GLY A 366 -14.73 1.40 11.96
N LYS A 367 -13.75 2.17 11.46
CA LYS A 367 -12.32 1.90 11.62
C LYS A 367 -11.88 1.58 13.05
N LYS A 368 -12.37 2.37 14.03
CA LYS A 368 -11.94 2.23 15.43
C LYS A 368 -12.40 0.91 16.05
N ALA A 369 -13.63 0.49 15.77
CA ALA A 369 -14.19 -0.75 16.28
C ALA A 369 -13.66 -1.98 15.52
N ALA A 370 -13.46 -1.86 14.22
CA ALA A 370 -12.91 -2.95 13.40
C ALA A 370 -11.47 -3.34 13.85
N GLY A 371 -10.66 -2.37 14.25
CA GLY A 371 -9.36 -2.62 14.85
C GLY A 371 -8.29 -3.12 13.88
N ARG A 372 -7.23 -3.73 14.44
CA ARG A 372 -6.06 -4.19 13.71
C ARG A 372 -5.54 -5.57 14.13
N LEU A 373 -6.35 -6.37 14.79
CA LEU A 373 -6.00 -7.75 15.08
C LEU A 373 -6.36 -8.63 13.88
N LEU A 374 -5.48 -9.49 13.46
CA LEU A 374 -5.71 -10.54 12.48
C LEU A 374 -5.49 -11.89 13.17
N ASP A 375 -6.55 -12.68 13.30
CA ASP A 375 -6.56 -13.93 14.09
C ASP A 375 -6.17 -13.70 15.57
N GLY A 376 -6.55 -12.55 16.13
CA GLY A 376 -6.29 -12.19 17.53
C GLY A 376 -4.94 -11.53 17.78
N ASP A 377 -4.05 -11.47 16.81
CA ASP A 377 -2.69 -10.95 16.95
C ASP A 377 -2.43 -9.66 16.18
N GLU A 378 -1.53 -8.82 16.70
CA GLU A 378 -0.96 -7.71 15.95
C GLU A 378 0.25 -8.16 15.13
N HIS A 379 0.24 -7.86 13.84
CA HIS A 379 1.37 -8.11 12.96
C HIS A 379 2.10 -6.80 12.66
N ASN A 380 3.26 -6.62 13.27
CA ASN A 380 4.08 -5.40 13.24
C ASN A 380 5.47 -5.65 12.64
N GLY A 381 5.59 -6.49 11.62
CA GLY A 381 6.87 -6.78 10.98
C GLY A 381 7.44 -5.56 10.24
N PHE A 382 8.74 -5.28 10.44
CA PHE A 382 9.51 -4.26 9.73
C PHE A 382 10.81 -4.83 9.18
N PRO A 383 11.33 -4.31 8.06
CA PRO A 383 12.64 -4.67 7.55
C PRO A 383 13.74 -4.33 8.56
N ASN A 384 14.69 -5.24 8.76
CA ASN A 384 15.86 -4.98 9.58
C ASN A 384 16.80 -4.00 8.87
N ARG A 385 17.09 -2.85 9.48
CA ARG A 385 18.00 -1.82 8.95
C ARG A 385 19.46 -2.31 8.77
N LYS A 386 19.82 -3.50 9.28
CA LYS A 386 21.22 -3.97 9.41
C LYS A 386 21.61 -5.12 8.49
N THR A 387 20.74 -5.69 7.69
CA THR A 387 21.05 -6.90 6.92
C THR A 387 21.03 -6.71 5.41
N ARG A 388 21.89 -5.84 4.86
CA ARG A 388 22.49 -6.10 3.54
C ARG A 388 24.01 -6.15 3.69
N PRO A 389 24.68 -7.21 3.16
CA PRO A 389 26.12 -7.22 3.04
C PRO A 389 26.50 -6.00 2.18
N GLN A 390 27.42 -5.17 2.64
CA GLN A 390 28.16 -4.29 1.76
C GLN A 390 28.74 -5.20 0.67
N ALA A 391 28.42 -4.93 -0.58
CA ALA A 391 29.15 -5.51 -1.71
C ALA A 391 30.58 -4.98 -1.62
N GLY A 392 31.39 -5.65 -0.82
CA GLY A 392 32.83 -5.48 -0.74
C GLY A 392 33.45 -6.13 -1.97
N GLY A 393 33.55 -5.38 -3.04
CA GLY A 393 34.53 -5.65 -4.08
C GLY A 393 35.88 -5.20 -3.57
N GLU A 394 36.65 -6.09 -2.97
CA GLU A 394 38.08 -5.92 -2.90
C GLU A 394 38.62 -5.90 -4.33
N LEU A 395 38.99 -4.70 -4.80
CA LEU A 395 39.94 -4.58 -5.88
C LEU A 395 41.28 -5.03 -5.31
N SER A 396 41.64 -6.30 -5.54
CA SER A 396 43.02 -6.76 -5.37
C SER A 396 43.88 -6.05 -6.42
N ASP A 397 44.81 -5.22 -5.94
CA ASP A 397 45.95 -4.73 -6.70
C ASP A 397 46.71 -5.93 -7.29
N VAL A 398 46.84 -5.97 -8.64
CA VAL A 398 47.95 -6.52 -9.38
C VAL A 398 48.23 -5.61 -10.57
#